data_ef39c6ae777ebe9d1bb2d08a5e86ac5f
#
_entry.id   ef39c6ae777ebe9d1bb2d08a5e86ac5f
#
_cell.length_a   1.000
_cell.length_b   1.000
_cell.length_c   1.000
_cell.angle_alpha   90.00
_cell.angle_beta   90.00
_cell.angle_gamma   90.00
#
_symmetry.space_group_name_H-M   'P 1'
#
loop_
_entity.id
_entity.type
_entity.pdbx_description
1 polymer ?
#
loop_
_entity_poly.entity_id
_entity_poly.type
_entity_poly.pdbx_seq_one_letter_code
_entity_poly.pdbx_strand_id
1 'polypeptide(L)'
;MCGNNCKILHSILLVQYVLLCSMTPVYTVPMLTSINNTHNGIKYPIILIPGMGGSQAYCKPKDVGSSFPPFNLWINFLHILLPEKVFDYFRLQHDPHTYESRDSNECEVTFPGWGDTWSVEYLSQHISFEYFGSLVSELMKDKFYVKNFTMRGAPYDFRKSPDDNKQFVAKFKHLVEETYKNGLDRPVVLLGHSLGSLYTLYFLKNQTKHWKQKYIKSFLSVSAPLGGTVQALMSLTSGENLGVFLRSPSVYRDVYRTMTSVIAVLPNPKLWSKDEILIVTPFKNYTVHDYPQYFSDSNYLTGYKLFTRYLSAFDPLEAPEYVPEVYCIYGSGLLTVEQIIYKSPSFFVSAFPNQSPRIIYGDGDGTVNLRSSKVCTKWPTAKVVEFITSEHRPILSEKRFIDFVKQNMNN
;
A
#
# COMPACT_ATOMS: atom_id res chain seq x y z
N MET A 1 -12.29 -12.11 41.01
CA MET A 1 -13.55 -11.45 40.57
C MET A 1 -13.51 -11.27 39.07
N CYS A 2 -13.89 -12.31 38.35
CA CYS A 2 -13.90 -12.31 36.87
C CYS A 2 -15.28 -12.81 36.43
N GLY A 3 -16.29 -11.96 36.51
CA GLY A 3 -17.66 -12.47 36.49
C GLY A 3 -18.51 -12.08 35.30
N ASN A 4 -18.46 -10.91 34.74
CA ASN A 4 -19.46 -10.49 33.76
C ASN A 4 -18.90 -10.10 32.36
N ASN A 5 -17.68 -9.68 32.26
CA ASN A 5 -17.09 -9.28 30.96
C ASN A 5 -16.70 -10.49 30.09
N CYS A 6 -16.46 -11.66 30.69
CA CYS A 6 -16.11 -12.86 29.91
C CYS A 6 -17.31 -13.47 29.18
N LYS A 7 -18.54 -13.30 29.72
CA LYS A 7 -19.76 -13.83 29.07
C LYS A 7 -20.22 -13.02 27.88
N ILE A 8 -19.99 -11.70 27.88
CA ILE A 8 -20.33 -10.82 26.73
C ILE A 8 -19.39 -11.08 25.59
N LEU A 9 -18.08 -11.26 25.84
CA LEU A 9 -17.11 -11.63 24.80
C LEU A 9 -17.42 -13.00 24.17
N HIS A 10 -17.83 -13.96 24.97
CA HIS A 10 -18.20 -15.31 24.49
C HIS A 10 -19.45 -15.30 23.61
N SER A 11 -20.44 -14.48 23.93
CA SER A 11 -21.69 -14.36 23.16
C SER A 11 -21.46 -13.65 21.80
N ILE A 12 -20.58 -12.67 21.74
CA ILE A 12 -20.23 -11.98 20.47
C ILE A 12 -19.43 -12.91 19.55
N LEU A 13 -18.54 -13.74 20.11
CA LEU A 13 -17.75 -14.71 19.36
C LEU A 13 -18.60 -15.89 18.83
N LEU A 14 -19.62 -16.33 19.57
CA LEU A 14 -20.52 -17.41 19.13
C LEU A 14 -21.41 -16.98 17.94
N VAL A 15 -21.86 -15.74 17.90
CA VAL A 15 -22.64 -15.21 16.77
C VAL A 15 -21.81 -15.12 15.48
N GLN A 16 -20.51 -14.83 15.60
CA GLN A 16 -19.61 -14.89 14.44
C GLN A 16 -19.33 -16.32 13.95
N TYR A 17 -19.31 -17.30 14.84
CA TYR A 17 -19.01 -18.70 14.49
C TYR A 17 -20.16 -19.37 13.73
N VAL A 18 -21.42 -19.05 14.05
CA VAL A 18 -22.61 -19.62 13.40
C VAL A 18 -22.79 -19.11 11.95
N LEU A 19 -22.28 -17.91 11.64
CA LEU A 19 -22.36 -17.34 10.30
C LEU A 19 -21.22 -17.78 9.35
N LEU A 20 -20.16 -18.40 9.86
CA LEU A 20 -18.99 -18.83 9.08
C LEU A 20 -19.08 -20.29 8.59
N CYS A 21 -20.06 -21.08 9.04
CA CYS A 21 -20.17 -22.51 8.68
C CYS A 21 -20.99 -22.82 7.43
N SER A 22 -21.46 -21.83 6.68
CA SER A 22 -22.22 -22.09 5.45
C SER A 22 -21.61 -21.36 4.26
N MET A 23 -21.22 -22.17 3.27
CA MET A 23 -20.84 -21.84 1.89
C MET A 23 -19.36 -21.62 1.61
N THR A 24 -18.66 -22.71 1.38
CA THR A 24 -17.58 -22.69 0.39
C THR A 24 -18.22 -22.63 -1.01
N PRO A 25 -18.08 -21.55 -1.77
CA PRO A 25 -18.55 -21.56 -3.14
C PRO A 25 -17.67 -22.52 -3.97
N VAL A 26 -18.27 -23.55 -4.52
CA VAL A 26 -17.65 -24.37 -5.58
C VAL A 26 -17.64 -23.49 -6.83
N TYR A 27 -16.50 -22.85 -7.12
CA TYR A 27 -16.32 -22.13 -8.37
C TYR A 27 -16.16 -23.16 -9.50
N THR A 28 -17.20 -23.32 -10.30
CA THR A 28 -17.06 -23.96 -11.61
C THR A 28 -16.29 -22.99 -12.50
N VAL A 29 -15.09 -23.37 -12.92
CA VAL A 29 -14.27 -22.61 -13.88
C VAL A 29 -15.07 -22.54 -15.19
N PRO A 30 -15.47 -21.34 -15.67
CA PRO A 30 -16.12 -21.25 -16.96
C PRO A 30 -15.11 -21.64 -18.05
N MET A 31 -15.38 -22.69 -18.84
CA MET A 31 -14.67 -22.86 -20.09
C MET A 31 -15.01 -21.67 -20.99
N LEU A 32 -14.04 -20.81 -21.21
CA LEU A 32 -14.13 -19.78 -22.26
C LEU A 32 -14.04 -20.49 -23.63
N THR A 33 -15.16 -21.05 -24.08
CA THR A 33 -15.31 -21.43 -25.47
C THR A 33 -15.33 -20.16 -26.31
N SER A 34 -14.59 -20.16 -27.41
CA SER A 34 -14.37 -19.08 -28.38
C SER A 34 -15.42 -17.96 -28.34
N ILE A 35 -15.02 -16.80 -27.78
CA ILE A 35 -15.83 -15.59 -27.84
C ILE A 35 -15.80 -15.12 -29.29
N ASN A 36 -16.92 -15.24 -30.01
CA ASN A 36 -17.10 -14.68 -31.33
C ASN A 36 -16.82 -13.16 -31.27
N ASN A 37 -15.78 -12.74 -31.97
CA ASN A 37 -15.37 -11.33 -32.13
C ASN A 37 -16.43 -10.57 -32.94
N THR A 38 -17.40 -9.97 -32.28
CA THR A 38 -18.22 -8.91 -32.85
C THR A 38 -17.77 -7.58 -32.26
N HIS A 39 -17.04 -6.78 -33.02
CA HIS A 39 -16.75 -5.33 -32.85
C HIS A 39 -16.16 -4.83 -31.53
N ASN A 40 -15.55 -5.65 -30.69
CA ASN A 40 -14.82 -5.17 -29.51
C ASN A 40 -13.32 -5.49 -29.65
N GLY A 41 -12.44 -4.48 -29.41
CA GLY A 41 -10.99 -4.60 -29.47
C GLY A 41 -10.45 -5.77 -28.62
N ILE A 42 -9.15 -6.05 -28.76
CA ILE A 42 -8.48 -7.10 -27.98
C ILE A 42 -8.49 -6.70 -26.50
N LYS A 43 -9.03 -7.59 -25.65
CA LYS A 43 -9.08 -7.38 -24.18
C LYS A 43 -7.91 -8.06 -23.51
N TYR A 44 -7.39 -7.44 -22.47
CA TYR A 44 -6.22 -7.91 -21.74
C TYR A 44 -6.57 -8.23 -20.27
N PRO A 45 -6.07 -9.34 -19.72
CA PRO A 45 -6.27 -9.64 -18.29
C PRO A 45 -5.55 -8.63 -17.42
N ILE A 46 -6.02 -8.45 -16.18
CA ILE A 46 -5.51 -7.43 -15.25
C ILE A 46 -5.17 -8.00 -13.89
N ILE A 47 -4.09 -7.50 -13.30
CA ILE A 47 -3.75 -7.71 -11.88
C ILE A 47 -3.77 -6.38 -11.16
N LEU A 48 -4.48 -6.33 -10.02
CA LEU A 48 -4.62 -5.17 -9.14
C LEU A 48 -3.66 -5.31 -7.96
N ILE A 49 -2.74 -4.36 -7.81
CA ILE A 49 -1.73 -4.33 -6.76
C ILE A 49 -2.01 -3.14 -5.86
N PRO A 50 -2.52 -3.35 -4.63
CA PRO A 50 -2.95 -2.26 -3.76
C PRO A 50 -1.77 -1.50 -3.14
N GLY A 51 -2.06 -0.33 -2.57
CA GLY A 51 -1.12 0.44 -1.77
C GLY A 51 -1.05 0.01 -0.31
N MET A 52 -0.42 0.84 0.51
CA MET A 52 -0.36 0.65 1.95
C MET A 52 -1.78 0.62 2.55
N GLY A 53 -2.05 -0.40 3.38
CA GLY A 53 -3.37 -0.61 3.96
C GLY A 53 -4.46 -1.02 2.96
N GLY A 54 -4.13 -1.32 1.69
CA GLY A 54 -5.07 -1.67 0.64
C GLY A 54 -5.37 -3.18 0.52
N SER A 55 -4.89 -3.99 1.47
CA SER A 55 -5.20 -5.42 1.59
C SER A 55 -5.81 -5.69 2.97
N GLN A 56 -6.71 -6.66 3.07
CA GLN A 56 -7.11 -7.17 4.38
C GLN A 56 -5.95 -7.88 5.05
N ALA A 57 -5.82 -7.72 6.38
CA ALA A 57 -4.84 -8.43 7.18
C ALA A 57 -5.52 -9.18 8.33
N TYR A 58 -5.06 -10.39 8.60
CA TYR A 58 -5.54 -11.24 9.68
C TYR A 58 -4.42 -11.55 10.66
N CYS A 59 -4.75 -11.56 11.93
CA CYS A 59 -3.86 -11.92 13.03
C CYS A 59 -4.25 -13.25 13.62
N LYS A 60 -3.28 -14.15 13.76
CA LYS A 60 -3.35 -15.33 14.63
C LYS A 60 -2.46 -15.07 15.83
N PRO A 61 -3.06 -14.75 17.02
CA PRO A 61 -2.28 -14.50 18.24
C PRO A 61 -1.44 -15.71 18.62
N LYS A 62 -0.20 -15.49 19.06
CA LYS A 62 0.75 -16.54 19.44
C LYS A 62 0.63 -16.92 20.92
N ASP A 63 0.06 -16.04 21.75
CA ASP A 63 -0.05 -16.18 23.20
C ASP A 63 -1.32 -16.92 23.66
N VAL A 64 -2.32 -17.13 22.79
CA VAL A 64 -3.66 -17.66 23.15
C VAL A 64 -3.84 -19.13 22.76
N GLY A 65 -2.78 -19.85 22.46
CA GLY A 65 -2.85 -21.25 22.04
C GLY A 65 -3.35 -21.47 20.60
N SER A 66 -3.05 -22.65 20.05
CA SER A 66 -3.30 -22.99 18.64
C SER A 66 -4.77 -23.08 18.22
N SER A 67 -5.70 -23.08 19.19
CA SER A 67 -7.15 -23.22 18.95
C SER A 67 -7.87 -21.91 18.69
N PHE A 68 -7.21 -20.74 18.87
CA PHE A 68 -7.86 -19.46 18.58
C PHE A 68 -7.80 -19.16 17.08
N PRO A 69 -8.96 -18.96 16.41
CA PRO A 69 -8.97 -18.70 14.97
C PRO A 69 -8.36 -17.32 14.64
N PRO A 70 -7.75 -17.15 13.45
CA PRO A 70 -7.33 -15.85 13.00
C PRO A 70 -8.51 -14.87 12.93
N PHE A 71 -8.29 -13.63 13.35
CA PHE A 71 -9.28 -12.57 13.28
C PHE A 71 -8.83 -11.44 12.33
N ASN A 72 -9.80 -10.71 11.76
CA ASN A 72 -9.50 -9.55 10.93
C ASN A 72 -8.81 -8.45 11.76
N LEU A 73 -7.56 -8.17 11.46
CA LEU A 73 -6.74 -7.16 12.11
C LEU A 73 -6.89 -5.79 11.42
N TRP A 74 -6.95 -5.79 10.07
CA TRP A 74 -7.05 -4.59 9.25
C TRP A 74 -8.11 -4.76 8.14
N ILE A 75 -9.17 -3.94 8.12
CA ILE A 75 -9.52 -2.88 9.06
C ILE A 75 -10.67 -3.36 9.95
N ASN A 76 -10.48 -3.32 11.26
CA ASN A 76 -11.50 -3.68 12.22
C ASN A 76 -11.68 -2.53 13.24
N PHE A 77 -12.82 -1.82 13.15
CA PHE A 77 -13.09 -0.67 14.01
C PHE A 77 -13.15 -1.00 15.49
N LEU A 78 -13.66 -2.17 15.85
CA LEU A 78 -13.69 -2.59 17.24
C LEU A 78 -12.27 -2.71 17.81
N HIS A 79 -11.30 -3.14 16.99
CA HIS A 79 -9.91 -3.25 17.41
C HIS A 79 -9.22 -1.88 17.51
N ILE A 80 -9.63 -0.89 16.71
CA ILE A 80 -9.14 0.49 16.82
C ILE A 80 -9.61 1.13 18.14
N LEU A 81 -10.77 0.71 18.67
CA LEU A 81 -11.33 1.15 19.94
C LEU A 81 -10.79 0.37 21.15
N LEU A 82 -10.19 -0.81 20.94
CA LEU A 82 -9.71 -1.73 21.97
C LEU A 82 -8.25 -1.40 22.40
N PRO A 83 -7.73 -2.08 23.44
CA PRO A 83 -6.50 -1.71 24.11
C PRO A 83 -5.26 -1.74 23.21
N GLU A 84 -4.18 -1.13 23.69
CA GLU A 84 -2.87 -0.94 23.03
C GLU A 84 -2.29 -2.19 22.38
N LYS A 85 -2.67 -3.39 22.84
CA LYS A 85 -2.21 -4.69 22.34
C LYS A 85 -2.45 -4.88 20.83
N VAL A 86 -3.49 -4.28 20.23
CA VAL A 86 -3.77 -4.39 18.79
C VAL A 86 -2.66 -3.73 17.96
N PHE A 87 -2.09 -2.64 18.46
CA PHE A 87 -0.98 -1.98 17.80
C PHE A 87 0.30 -2.83 17.83
N ASP A 88 0.49 -3.62 18.91
CA ASP A 88 1.63 -4.54 19.01
C ASP A 88 1.55 -5.68 17.99
N TYR A 89 0.33 -6.08 17.60
CA TYR A 89 0.13 -7.06 16.53
C TYR A 89 0.58 -6.56 15.15
N PHE A 90 0.51 -5.24 14.90
CA PHE A 90 0.99 -4.64 13.67
C PHE A 90 2.50 -4.46 13.60
N ARG A 91 3.20 -4.50 14.73
CA ARG A 91 4.64 -4.24 14.79
C ARG A 91 5.41 -5.31 14.05
N LEU A 92 6.44 -4.89 13.35
CA LEU A 92 7.50 -5.76 12.83
C LEU A 92 8.69 -5.74 13.79
N GLN A 93 9.43 -6.83 13.81
CA GLN A 93 10.75 -6.93 14.44
C GLN A 93 11.79 -7.02 13.33
N HIS A 94 12.91 -6.36 13.52
CA HIS A 94 14.02 -6.38 12.58
C HIS A 94 15.16 -7.23 13.12
N ASP A 95 15.76 -8.06 12.28
CA ASP A 95 17.00 -8.72 12.60
C ASP A 95 18.09 -7.64 12.82
N PRO A 96 18.89 -7.71 13.90
CA PRO A 96 19.84 -6.66 14.24
C PRO A 96 21.01 -6.53 13.25
N HIS A 97 21.28 -7.55 12.44
CA HIS A 97 22.38 -7.59 11.48
C HIS A 97 21.94 -7.38 10.04
N THR A 98 20.87 -8.08 9.62
CA THR A 98 20.37 -8.04 8.24
C THR A 98 19.29 -6.98 8.03
N TYR A 99 18.65 -6.49 9.10
CA TYR A 99 17.49 -5.61 9.10
C TYR A 99 16.27 -6.18 8.35
N GLU A 100 16.22 -7.51 8.14
CA GLU A 100 15.05 -8.18 7.60
C GLU A 100 13.90 -8.18 8.61
N SER A 101 12.70 -7.94 8.11
CA SER A 101 11.51 -7.83 8.96
C SER A 101 10.79 -9.16 9.13
N ARG A 102 10.34 -9.42 10.34
CA ARG A 102 9.44 -10.52 10.70
C ARG A 102 8.31 -10.02 11.58
N ASP A 103 7.25 -10.82 11.68
CA ASP A 103 6.16 -10.54 12.62
C ASP A 103 6.66 -10.45 14.07
N SER A 104 5.93 -9.67 14.87
CA SER A 104 6.14 -9.60 16.31
C SER A 104 5.95 -10.98 16.97
N ASN A 105 6.41 -11.12 18.20
CA ASN A 105 6.19 -12.34 18.97
C ASN A 105 4.70 -12.51 19.38
N GLU A 106 3.89 -11.47 19.25
CA GLU A 106 2.49 -11.44 19.67
C GLU A 106 1.53 -12.03 18.64
N CYS A 107 1.83 -11.91 17.35
CA CYS A 107 0.92 -12.26 16.27
C CYS A 107 1.65 -12.80 15.04
N GLU A 108 1.05 -13.80 14.38
CA GLU A 108 1.34 -14.16 13.00
C GLU A 108 0.35 -13.43 12.09
N VAL A 109 0.83 -12.53 11.23
CA VAL A 109 -0.01 -11.70 10.37
C VAL A 109 -0.02 -12.25 8.95
N THR A 110 -1.21 -12.48 8.40
CA THR A 110 -1.41 -12.99 7.05
C THR A 110 -2.23 -12.03 6.20
N PHE A 111 -1.98 -12.04 4.88
CA PHE A 111 -2.65 -11.22 3.88
C PHE A 111 -3.32 -12.17 2.87
N PRO A 112 -4.57 -12.59 3.12
CA PRO A 112 -5.25 -13.60 2.32
C PRO A 112 -5.76 -13.06 0.98
N GLY A 113 -6.25 -13.96 0.11
CA GLY A 113 -6.85 -13.58 -1.18
C GLY A 113 -5.86 -13.44 -2.32
N TRP A 114 -4.65 -14.02 -2.21
CA TRP A 114 -3.67 -14.03 -3.30
C TRP A 114 -4.25 -14.61 -4.57
N GLY A 115 -4.23 -13.84 -5.65
CA GLY A 115 -4.78 -14.21 -6.94
C GLY A 115 -6.29 -13.95 -7.08
N ASP A 116 -6.99 -13.60 -6.00
CA ASP A 116 -8.40 -13.20 -6.01
C ASP A 116 -8.53 -11.71 -5.65
N THR A 117 -9.62 -11.07 -6.06
CA THR A 117 -9.81 -9.63 -5.87
C THR A 117 -10.46 -9.26 -4.53
N TRP A 118 -11.16 -10.20 -3.85
CA TRP A 118 -12.01 -9.89 -2.70
C TRP A 118 -11.30 -9.13 -1.57
N SER A 119 -10.03 -9.45 -1.28
CA SER A 119 -9.29 -8.83 -0.16
C SER A 119 -8.72 -7.44 -0.50
N VAL A 120 -8.77 -7.05 -1.78
CA VAL A 120 -8.35 -5.73 -2.29
C VAL A 120 -9.51 -4.90 -2.84
N GLU A 121 -10.71 -5.46 -2.91
CA GLU A 121 -11.93 -4.71 -3.27
C GLU A 121 -12.44 -3.90 -2.09
N TYR A 122 -12.58 -4.55 -0.93
CA TYR A 122 -13.06 -3.95 0.31
C TYR A 122 -12.17 -4.39 1.47
N LEU A 123 -11.80 -3.44 2.32
CA LEU A 123 -10.87 -3.69 3.45
C LEU A 123 -11.58 -4.31 4.66
N SER A 124 -12.91 -4.30 4.69
CA SER A 124 -13.73 -4.94 5.72
C SER A 124 -14.99 -5.53 5.11
N GLN A 125 -15.44 -6.67 5.63
CA GLN A 125 -16.73 -7.27 5.26
C GLN A 125 -17.92 -6.56 5.89
N HIS A 126 -17.73 -5.85 7.00
CA HIS A 126 -18.80 -5.24 7.79
C HIS A 126 -18.99 -3.75 7.55
N ILE A 127 -17.97 -3.08 7.02
CA ILE A 127 -18.01 -1.65 6.72
C ILE A 127 -17.40 -1.48 5.34
N SER A 128 -18.14 -0.85 4.44
CA SER A 128 -17.71 -0.59 3.06
C SER A 128 -16.50 0.34 2.97
N PHE A 129 -15.32 -0.13 3.44
CA PHE A 129 -14.06 0.49 3.11
C PHE A 129 -13.63 0.00 1.75
N GLU A 130 -14.13 0.68 0.75
CA GLU A 130 -13.83 0.39 -0.64
C GLU A 130 -12.37 0.74 -0.96
N TYR A 131 -11.73 -0.15 -1.73
CA TYR A 131 -10.45 0.10 -2.35
C TYR A 131 -10.55 -0.02 -3.87
N PHE A 132 -10.56 -1.22 -4.47
CA PHE A 132 -10.76 -1.44 -5.90
C PHE A 132 -12.20 -1.84 -6.27
N GLY A 133 -13.15 -1.83 -5.33
CA GLY A 133 -14.49 -2.38 -5.50
C GLY A 133 -15.25 -1.81 -6.70
N SER A 134 -15.27 -0.48 -6.87
CA SER A 134 -15.93 0.17 -8.02
C SER A 134 -15.29 -0.21 -9.34
N LEU A 135 -13.95 -0.22 -9.42
CA LEU A 135 -13.24 -0.64 -10.63
C LEU A 135 -13.55 -2.10 -11.00
N VAL A 136 -13.48 -3.00 -10.01
CA VAL A 136 -13.80 -4.42 -10.19
C VAL A 136 -15.24 -4.60 -10.66
N SER A 137 -16.20 -3.93 -10.02
CA SER A 137 -17.62 -3.97 -10.37
C SER A 137 -17.87 -3.49 -11.82
N GLU A 138 -17.21 -2.43 -12.24
CA GLU A 138 -17.32 -1.90 -13.59
C GLU A 138 -16.69 -2.79 -14.66
N LEU A 139 -15.55 -3.40 -14.36
CA LEU A 139 -14.90 -4.36 -15.27
C LEU A 139 -15.75 -5.62 -15.44
N MET A 140 -16.36 -6.13 -14.37
CA MET A 140 -17.22 -7.32 -14.40
C MET A 140 -18.47 -7.17 -15.28
N LYS A 141 -18.86 -5.98 -15.69
CA LYS A 141 -19.93 -5.77 -16.68
C LYS A 141 -19.56 -6.37 -18.05
N ASP A 142 -18.28 -6.59 -18.29
CA ASP A 142 -17.76 -7.31 -19.45
C ASP A 142 -17.43 -8.76 -19.08
N LYS A 143 -18.00 -9.72 -19.82
CA LYS A 143 -17.86 -11.16 -19.56
C LYS A 143 -16.41 -11.69 -19.64
N PHE A 144 -15.48 -10.92 -20.23
CA PHE A 144 -14.07 -11.30 -20.26
C PHE A 144 -13.44 -11.21 -18.85
N TYR A 145 -13.89 -10.25 -18.01
CA TYR A 145 -13.32 -10.04 -16.69
C TYR A 145 -14.01 -10.92 -15.64
N VAL A 146 -13.34 -12.01 -15.29
CA VAL A 146 -13.78 -12.97 -14.29
C VAL A 146 -12.83 -12.93 -13.12
N LYS A 147 -13.36 -12.72 -11.89
CA LYS A 147 -12.57 -12.74 -10.64
C LYS A 147 -11.83 -14.06 -10.52
N ASN A 148 -10.65 -14.01 -9.93
CA ASN A 148 -9.76 -15.15 -9.72
C ASN A 148 -9.37 -15.88 -11.03
N PHE A 149 -9.56 -15.24 -12.17
CA PHE A 149 -9.24 -15.84 -13.47
C PHE A 149 -8.54 -14.84 -14.41
N THR A 150 -9.28 -13.93 -15.05
CA THR A 150 -8.72 -12.88 -15.94
C THR A 150 -8.56 -11.53 -15.22
N MET A 151 -9.17 -11.38 -14.03
CA MET A 151 -9.03 -10.26 -13.15
C MET A 151 -8.59 -10.75 -11.77
N ARG A 152 -7.38 -10.38 -11.38
CA ARG A 152 -6.69 -10.91 -10.21
C ARG A 152 -6.29 -9.80 -9.24
N GLY A 153 -6.11 -10.15 -7.97
CA GLY A 153 -5.55 -9.29 -6.94
C GLY A 153 -4.23 -9.84 -6.42
N ALA A 154 -3.33 -8.96 -6.06
CA ALA A 154 -2.06 -9.31 -5.44
C ALA A 154 -1.93 -8.62 -4.06
N PRO A 155 -2.69 -9.08 -3.04
CA PRO A 155 -2.50 -8.60 -1.66
C PRO A 155 -1.11 -9.01 -1.15
N TYR A 156 -0.51 -8.14 -0.33
CA TYR A 156 0.82 -8.40 0.23
C TYR A 156 0.95 -7.75 1.61
N ASP A 157 2.01 -8.11 2.33
CA ASP A 157 2.33 -7.48 3.61
C ASP A 157 2.74 -6.02 3.39
N PHE A 158 1.76 -5.12 3.48
CA PHE A 158 1.96 -3.69 3.25
C PHE A 158 2.80 -2.98 4.32
N ARG A 159 3.17 -3.66 5.41
CA ARG A 159 4.10 -3.16 6.42
C ARG A 159 5.54 -3.20 5.91
N LYS A 160 5.82 -4.04 4.90
CA LYS A 160 7.15 -4.27 4.34
C LYS A 160 7.37 -3.45 3.06
N SER A 161 8.61 -3.03 2.84
CA SER A 161 9.06 -2.47 1.58
C SER A 161 9.26 -3.55 0.51
N PRO A 162 9.30 -3.21 -0.78
CA PRO A 162 9.48 -4.19 -1.85
C PRO A 162 10.73 -5.08 -1.70
N ASP A 163 11.86 -4.51 -1.25
CA ASP A 163 13.13 -5.23 -1.01
C ASP A 163 13.09 -6.15 0.21
N ASP A 164 12.23 -5.84 1.17
CA ASP A 164 12.06 -6.61 2.41
C ASP A 164 11.03 -7.76 2.26
N ASN A 165 10.21 -7.72 1.21
CA ASN A 165 9.22 -8.76 0.92
C ASN A 165 9.72 -9.72 -0.17
N LYS A 166 10.79 -10.46 0.13
CA LYS A 166 11.51 -11.31 -0.84
C LYS A 166 10.61 -12.33 -1.57
N GLN A 167 9.57 -12.84 -0.92
CA GLN A 167 8.68 -13.83 -1.53
C GLN A 167 7.74 -13.23 -2.58
N PHE A 168 7.50 -11.91 -2.51
CA PHE A 168 6.56 -11.26 -3.43
C PHE A 168 6.98 -11.44 -4.88
N VAL A 169 8.23 -11.17 -5.22
CA VAL A 169 8.73 -11.22 -6.61
C VAL A 169 8.49 -12.59 -7.26
N ALA A 170 8.82 -13.67 -6.56
CA ALA A 170 8.61 -15.03 -7.07
C ALA A 170 7.13 -15.38 -7.22
N LYS A 171 6.32 -15.13 -6.18
CA LYS A 171 4.87 -15.37 -6.20
C LYS A 171 4.18 -14.55 -7.28
N PHE A 172 4.59 -13.29 -7.45
CA PHE A 172 3.97 -12.38 -8.42
C PHE A 172 4.31 -12.78 -9.86
N LYS A 173 5.53 -13.28 -10.11
CA LYS A 173 5.89 -13.84 -11.41
C LYS A 173 4.94 -14.98 -11.82
N HIS A 174 4.72 -15.94 -10.92
CA HIS A 174 3.78 -17.03 -11.18
C HIS A 174 2.35 -16.53 -11.41
N LEU A 175 1.89 -15.55 -10.62
CA LEU A 175 0.57 -14.96 -10.79
C LEU A 175 0.41 -14.31 -12.18
N VAL A 176 1.42 -13.59 -12.66
CA VAL A 176 1.42 -12.98 -13.99
C VAL A 176 1.37 -14.06 -15.07
N GLU A 177 2.20 -15.10 -14.98
CA GLU A 177 2.26 -16.19 -15.96
C GLU A 177 0.98 -17.00 -16.00
N GLU A 178 0.34 -17.24 -14.87
CA GLU A 178 -0.98 -17.88 -14.77
C GLU A 178 -2.08 -16.98 -15.36
N THR A 179 -2.08 -15.69 -15.02
CA THR A 179 -3.06 -14.72 -15.54
C THR A 179 -2.96 -14.55 -17.05
N TYR A 180 -1.75 -14.59 -17.61
CA TYR A 180 -1.50 -14.62 -19.05
C TYR A 180 -2.20 -15.81 -19.72
N LYS A 181 -2.01 -17.02 -19.18
CA LYS A 181 -2.67 -18.24 -19.69
C LYS A 181 -4.18 -18.18 -19.60
N ASN A 182 -4.69 -17.74 -18.45
CA ASN A 182 -6.13 -17.56 -18.23
C ASN A 182 -6.74 -16.52 -19.18
N GLY A 183 -5.95 -15.54 -19.60
CA GLY A 183 -6.32 -14.50 -20.57
C GLY A 183 -6.17 -14.93 -22.04
N LEU A 184 -6.11 -16.23 -22.34
CA LEU A 184 -5.91 -16.78 -23.69
C LEU A 184 -4.56 -16.36 -24.30
N ASP A 185 -3.50 -16.52 -23.54
CA ASP A 185 -2.13 -16.13 -23.88
C ASP A 185 -1.97 -14.63 -24.25
N ARG A 186 -2.80 -13.78 -23.63
CA ARG A 186 -2.72 -12.32 -23.79
C ARG A 186 -1.89 -11.70 -22.69
N PRO A 187 -1.00 -10.72 -23.03
CA PRO A 187 -0.19 -10.02 -22.05
C PRO A 187 -1.04 -9.34 -20.97
N VAL A 188 -0.50 -9.22 -19.77
CA VAL A 188 -1.20 -8.80 -18.56
C VAL A 188 -1.02 -7.30 -18.33
N VAL A 189 -2.09 -6.61 -17.97
CA VAL A 189 -2.05 -5.25 -17.44
C VAL A 189 -1.78 -5.30 -15.94
N LEU A 190 -0.75 -4.59 -15.49
CA LEU A 190 -0.43 -4.43 -14.08
C LEU A 190 -0.89 -3.05 -13.62
N LEU A 191 -1.86 -3.00 -12.71
CA LEU A 191 -2.34 -1.75 -12.11
C LEU A 191 -1.85 -1.68 -10.67
N GLY A 192 -0.80 -0.88 -10.44
CA GLY A 192 -0.28 -0.60 -9.11
C GLY A 192 -0.79 0.74 -8.60
N HIS A 193 -1.32 0.77 -7.38
CA HIS A 193 -1.71 2.00 -6.72
C HIS A 193 -0.78 2.31 -5.55
N SER A 194 -0.31 3.58 -5.44
CA SER A 194 0.49 4.02 -4.29
C SER A 194 1.74 3.13 -4.10
N LEU A 195 1.94 2.57 -2.91
CA LEU A 195 3.00 1.60 -2.59
C LEU A 195 2.98 0.39 -3.54
N GLY A 196 1.81 -0.04 -4.03
CA GLY A 196 1.68 -1.12 -5.01
C GLY A 196 2.36 -0.82 -6.34
N SER A 197 2.47 0.45 -6.71
CA SER A 197 3.27 0.87 -7.88
C SER A 197 4.77 0.65 -7.64
N LEU A 198 5.27 0.89 -6.42
CA LEU A 198 6.67 0.60 -6.07
C LEU A 198 6.95 -0.91 -6.10
N TYR A 199 6.02 -1.73 -5.59
CA TYR A 199 6.10 -3.20 -5.68
C TYR A 199 6.13 -3.68 -7.13
N THR A 200 5.27 -3.11 -7.98
CA THR A 200 5.21 -3.44 -9.41
C THR A 200 6.50 -3.02 -10.12
N LEU A 201 6.99 -1.82 -9.84
CA LEU A 201 8.24 -1.30 -10.42
C LEU A 201 9.44 -2.16 -10.00
N TYR A 202 9.56 -2.48 -8.70
CA TYR A 202 10.60 -3.36 -8.17
C TYR A 202 10.55 -4.74 -8.83
N PHE A 203 9.36 -5.32 -8.96
CA PHE A 203 9.18 -6.58 -9.67
C PHE A 203 9.64 -6.50 -11.12
N LEU A 204 9.20 -5.49 -11.87
CA LEU A 204 9.54 -5.31 -13.29
C LEU A 204 11.05 -5.10 -13.51
N LYS A 205 11.73 -4.39 -12.60
CA LYS A 205 13.20 -4.22 -12.67
C LYS A 205 13.95 -5.54 -12.46
N ASN A 206 13.35 -6.51 -11.77
CA ASN A 206 13.90 -7.85 -11.54
C ASN A 206 13.52 -8.88 -12.61
N GLN A 207 12.84 -8.48 -13.72
CA GLN A 207 12.49 -9.39 -14.82
C GLN A 207 13.34 -9.13 -16.06
N THR A 208 13.59 -10.20 -16.83
CA THR A 208 14.34 -10.09 -18.11
C THR A 208 13.53 -9.35 -19.17
N LYS A 209 14.21 -8.74 -20.13
CA LYS A 209 13.59 -8.09 -21.29
C LYS A 209 12.59 -9.01 -22.01
N HIS A 210 13.02 -10.24 -22.35
CA HIS A 210 12.20 -11.22 -23.07
C HIS A 210 10.92 -11.58 -22.28
N TRP A 211 11.05 -11.77 -20.96
CA TRP A 211 9.90 -12.07 -20.11
C TRP A 211 8.90 -10.90 -20.09
N LYS A 212 9.37 -9.66 -19.94
CA LYS A 212 8.50 -8.47 -19.93
C LYS A 212 7.74 -8.32 -21.24
N GLN A 213 8.44 -8.46 -22.36
CA GLN A 213 7.85 -8.35 -23.70
C GLN A 213 6.79 -9.44 -23.98
N LYS A 214 6.93 -10.62 -23.40
CA LYS A 214 5.97 -11.72 -23.55
C LYS A 214 4.74 -11.56 -22.67
N TYR A 215 4.93 -11.22 -21.40
CA TYR A 215 3.89 -11.35 -20.39
C TYR A 215 3.21 -10.04 -20.00
N ILE A 216 3.82 -8.88 -20.29
CA ILE A 216 3.30 -7.59 -19.86
C ILE A 216 2.74 -6.81 -21.04
N LYS A 217 1.48 -6.39 -20.95
CA LYS A 217 0.85 -5.42 -21.87
C LYS A 217 1.23 -4.01 -21.45
N SER A 218 0.95 -3.64 -20.21
CA SER A 218 1.19 -2.30 -19.69
C SER A 218 1.37 -2.29 -18.18
N PHE A 219 2.01 -1.24 -17.68
CA PHE A 219 2.08 -0.87 -16.28
C PHE A 219 1.34 0.46 -16.04
N LEU A 220 0.23 0.41 -15.31
CA LEU A 220 -0.51 1.58 -14.85
C LEU A 220 -0.01 1.94 -13.44
N SER A 221 0.83 2.96 -13.35
CA SER A 221 1.38 3.48 -12.09
C SER A 221 0.45 4.59 -11.59
N VAL A 222 -0.37 4.29 -10.57
CA VAL A 222 -1.42 5.19 -10.09
C VAL A 222 -1.00 5.79 -8.75
N SER A 223 -0.93 7.13 -8.68
CA SER A 223 -0.62 7.91 -7.47
C SER A 223 0.63 7.39 -6.74
N ALA A 224 1.67 7.03 -7.48
CA ALA A 224 2.85 6.37 -6.96
C ALA A 224 3.77 7.35 -6.21
N PRO A 225 4.18 7.05 -4.96
CA PRO A 225 5.16 7.85 -4.22
C PRO A 225 6.60 7.51 -4.66
N LEU A 226 6.90 7.68 -5.96
CA LEU A 226 8.19 7.30 -6.55
C LEU A 226 9.37 8.05 -5.94
N GLY A 227 9.17 9.31 -5.60
CA GLY A 227 10.17 10.11 -4.88
C GLY A 227 9.95 10.15 -3.36
N GLY A 228 8.94 9.47 -2.85
CA GLY A 228 8.55 9.55 -1.43
C GLY A 228 7.51 10.64 -1.14
N THR A 229 7.20 10.84 0.15
CA THR A 229 6.22 11.84 0.61
C THR A 229 6.61 12.40 1.97
N VAL A 230 6.41 13.69 2.19
CA VAL A 230 6.64 14.35 3.50
C VAL A 230 5.63 13.85 4.55
N GLN A 231 4.48 13.35 4.14
CA GLN A 231 3.52 12.65 5.00
C GLN A 231 4.17 11.49 5.77
N ALA A 232 4.98 10.66 5.09
CA ALA A 232 5.70 9.55 5.73
C ALA A 232 6.70 10.05 6.77
N LEU A 233 7.38 11.16 6.49
CA LEU A 233 8.30 11.79 7.43
C LEU A 233 7.56 12.28 8.69
N MET A 234 6.37 12.88 8.54
CA MET A 234 5.50 13.27 9.65
C MET A 234 5.06 12.06 10.46
N SER A 235 4.66 10.98 9.80
CA SER A 235 4.23 9.73 10.46
C SER A 235 5.34 9.12 11.33
N LEU A 236 6.61 9.16 10.89
CA LEU A 236 7.76 8.68 11.65
C LEU A 236 8.22 9.67 12.75
N THR A 237 7.90 10.95 12.62
CA THR A 237 8.31 11.98 13.57
C THR A 237 7.36 12.05 14.76
N SER A 238 6.15 12.54 14.55
CA SER A 238 5.14 12.76 15.60
C SER A 238 4.04 11.70 15.60
N GLY A 239 3.91 10.95 14.53
CA GLY A 239 2.80 10.04 14.29
C GLY A 239 1.65 10.73 13.58
N GLU A 240 0.77 9.93 13.04
CA GLU A 240 -0.45 10.35 12.38
C GLU A 240 -1.57 9.35 12.71
N ASN A 241 -2.71 9.85 13.12
CA ASN A 241 -3.82 9.00 13.58
C ASN A 241 -4.82 8.61 12.48
N LEU A 242 -4.53 8.93 11.22
CA LEU A 242 -5.39 8.63 10.06
C LEU A 242 -6.86 9.07 10.24
N GLY A 243 -7.09 10.15 10.99
CA GLY A 243 -8.43 10.63 11.34
C GLY A 243 -9.10 9.91 12.51
N VAL A 244 -8.41 8.97 13.17
CA VAL A 244 -8.90 8.28 14.36
C VAL A 244 -8.44 9.01 15.62
N PHE A 245 -9.27 9.91 16.13
CA PHE A 245 -8.92 10.83 17.26
C PHE A 245 -8.86 10.16 18.64
N LEU A 246 -9.11 8.85 18.74
CA LEU A 246 -9.23 8.16 20.04
C LEU A 246 -7.89 7.80 20.69
N ARG A 247 -6.77 7.98 19.99
CA ARG A 247 -5.44 7.64 20.47
C ARG A 247 -4.43 8.73 20.18
N SER A 248 -3.40 8.81 21.03
CA SER A 248 -2.27 9.70 20.77
C SER A 248 -1.57 9.34 19.45
N PRO A 249 -1.21 10.33 18.62
CA PRO A 249 -0.41 10.09 17.41
C PRO A 249 0.88 9.30 17.65
N SER A 250 1.48 9.41 18.85
CA SER A 250 2.71 8.68 19.22
C SER A 250 2.54 7.15 19.20
N VAL A 251 1.34 6.62 19.48
CA VAL A 251 1.08 5.18 19.42
C VAL A 251 1.22 4.68 17.98
N TYR A 252 0.67 5.45 17.02
CA TYR A 252 0.80 5.15 15.59
C TYR A 252 2.24 5.31 15.10
N ARG A 253 2.94 6.36 15.55
CA ARG A 253 4.37 6.56 15.25
C ARG A 253 5.19 5.32 15.59
N ASP A 254 4.99 4.76 16.78
CA ASP A 254 5.77 3.63 17.26
C ASP A 254 5.51 2.36 16.44
N VAL A 255 4.33 2.22 15.83
CA VAL A 255 4.04 1.18 14.84
C VAL A 255 4.68 1.49 13.49
N TYR A 256 4.51 2.72 12.96
CA TYR A 256 5.09 3.14 11.68
C TYR A 256 6.62 3.00 11.65
N ARG A 257 7.29 3.25 12.77
CA ARG A 257 8.74 3.07 12.92
C ARG A 257 9.21 1.62 12.79
N THR A 258 8.30 0.66 12.87
CA THR A 258 8.60 -0.75 12.60
C THR A 258 8.36 -1.15 11.14
N MET A 259 7.67 -0.32 10.36
CA MET A 259 7.26 -0.64 8.99
C MET A 259 8.31 -0.17 7.98
N THR A 260 8.99 -1.09 7.30
CA THR A 260 9.95 -0.75 6.24
C THR A 260 9.29 -0.09 5.03
N SER A 261 7.99 -0.31 4.83
CA SER A 261 7.21 0.37 3.78
C SER A 261 7.10 1.89 4.00
N VAL A 262 6.96 2.36 5.24
CA VAL A 262 6.94 3.80 5.55
C VAL A 262 8.32 4.42 5.30
N ILE A 263 9.38 3.69 5.63
CA ILE A 263 10.76 4.09 5.32
C ILE A 263 10.99 4.20 3.80
N ALA A 264 10.45 3.26 3.03
CA ALA A 264 10.61 3.23 1.57
C ALA A 264 9.98 4.43 0.85
N VAL A 265 9.00 5.07 1.47
CA VAL A 265 8.31 6.24 0.90
C VAL A 265 8.71 7.56 1.56
N LEU A 266 9.86 7.60 2.23
CA LEU A 266 10.47 8.86 2.67
C LEU A 266 10.93 9.72 1.49
N PRO A 267 10.93 11.06 1.61
CA PRO A 267 11.48 11.96 0.60
C PRO A 267 12.88 11.55 0.14
N ASN A 268 13.03 11.34 -1.17
CA ASN A 268 14.27 10.82 -1.76
C ASN A 268 15.30 11.96 -1.96
N PRO A 269 16.55 11.82 -1.46
CA PRO A 269 17.58 12.85 -1.58
C PRO A 269 17.99 13.20 -3.03
N LYS A 270 17.63 12.37 -4.02
CA LYS A 270 17.84 12.70 -5.45
C LYS A 270 16.75 13.62 -6.02
N LEU A 271 15.62 13.78 -5.33
CA LEU A 271 14.48 14.56 -5.79
C LEU A 271 14.24 15.83 -4.98
N TRP A 272 14.45 15.79 -3.66
CA TRP A 272 14.40 16.96 -2.79
C TRP A 272 15.77 17.60 -2.68
N SER A 273 15.82 18.94 -2.80
CA SER A 273 17.08 19.70 -2.72
C SER A 273 17.67 19.65 -1.29
N LYS A 274 19.00 19.80 -1.24
CA LYS A 274 19.71 19.99 0.02
C LYS A 274 19.32 21.28 0.78
N ASP A 275 18.73 22.24 0.07
CA ASP A 275 18.32 23.54 0.63
C ASP A 275 16.85 23.56 1.05
N GLU A 276 16.08 22.50 0.73
CA GLU A 276 14.67 22.38 1.11
C GLU A 276 14.51 21.87 2.53
N ILE A 277 14.08 22.74 3.42
CA ILE A 277 13.80 22.38 4.81
C ILE A 277 12.45 21.65 4.88
N LEU A 278 12.46 20.40 5.34
CA LEU A 278 11.26 19.57 5.51
C LEU A 278 10.76 19.57 6.94
N ILE A 279 11.68 19.67 7.92
CA ILE A 279 11.35 19.69 9.34
C ILE A 279 12.01 20.91 9.97
N VAL A 280 11.20 21.73 10.64
CA VAL A 280 11.67 22.86 11.46
C VAL A 280 11.48 22.49 12.93
N THR A 281 12.53 22.62 13.72
CA THR A 281 12.47 22.47 15.19
C THR A 281 13.08 23.69 15.86
N PRO A 282 12.87 23.91 17.17
CA PRO A 282 13.46 25.01 17.88
C PRO A 282 15.01 25.06 17.93
N PHE A 283 15.62 23.89 17.65
CA PHE A 283 17.08 23.72 17.77
C PHE A 283 17.77 23.45 16.44
N LYS A 284 17.06 22.92 15.44
CA LYS A 284 17.62 22.62 14.12
C LYS A 284 16.54 22.49 13.06
N ASN A 285 16.88 22.85 11.81
CA ASN A 285 16.12 22.54 10.61
C ASN A 285 16.73 21.32 9.92
N TYR A 286 15.88 20.45 9.34
CA TYR A 286 16.33 19.25 8.64
C TYR A 286 15.84 19.26 7.20
N THR A 287 16.77 18.98 6.31
CA THR A 287 16.57 18.63 4.89
C THR A 287 16.68 17.11 4.71
N VAL A 288 16.51 16.60 3.51
CA VAL A 288 16.76 15.18 3.19
C VAL A 288 18.22 14.75 3.40
N HIS A 289 19.16 15.70 3.36
CA HIS A 289 20.58 15.43 3.59
C HIS A 289 20.96 15.39 5.07
N ASP A 290 20.07 15.87 5.95
CA ASP A 290 20.23 15.80 7.39
C ASP A 290 19.66 14.51 8.02
N TYR A 291 19.22 13.54 7.23
CA TYR A 291 18.63 12.29 7.75
C TYR A 291 19.48 11.57 8.81
N PRO A 292 20.83 11.45 8.69
CA PRO A 292 21.63 10.86 9.78
C PRO A 292 21.38 11.53 11.12
N GLN A 293 21.40 12.86 11.14
CA GLN A 293 21.16 13.64 12.35
C GLN A 293 19.70 13.62 12.79
N TYR A 294 18.74 13.75 11.85
CA TYR A 294 17.31 13.68 12.14
C TYR A 294 16.92 12.35 12.82
N PHE A 295 17.40 11.22 12.31
CA PHE A 295 17.12 9.91 12.91
C PHE A 295 17.75 9.76 14.30
N SER A 296 18.92 10.36 14.53
CA SER A 296 19.55 10.42 15.84
C SER A 296 18.73 11.29 16.82
N ASP A 297 18.38 12.51 16.43
CA ASP A 297 17.67 13.48 17.27
C ASP A 297 16.22 13.05 17.57
N SER A 298 15.60 12.29 16.67
CA SER A 298 14.28 11.67 16.87
C SER A 298 14.31 10.36 17.65
N ASN A 299 15.50 9.92 18.12
CA ASN A 299 15.73 8.65 18.80
C ASN A 299 15.24 7.44 17.97
N TYR A 300 15.61 7.41 16.66
CA TYR A 300 15.22 6.35 15.74
C TYR A 300 16.35 5.96 14.78
N LEU A 301 17.51 5.58 15.33
CA LEU A 301 18.73 5.23 14.56
C LEU A 301 18.52 4.07 13.57
N THR A 302 17.70 3.09 13.93
CA THR A 302 17.36 1.97 13.05
C THR A 302 16.73 2.45 11.75
N GLY A 303 15.93 3.52 11.79
CA GLY A 303 15.27 4.09 10.61
C GLY A 303 16.26 4.53 9.53
N TYR A 304 17.38 5.15 9.91
CA TYR A 304 18.41 5.53 8.94
C TYR A 304 19.06 4.31 8.26
N LYS A 305 19.32 3.25 9.01
CA LYS A 305 19.88 2.00 8.48
C LYS A 305 18.91 1.31 7.51
N LEU A 306 17.62 1.27 7.86
CA LEU A 306 16.58 0.74 6.99
C LEU A 306 16.45 1.56 5.69
N PHE A 307 16.51 2.89 5.78
CA PHE A 307 16.44 3.80 4.64
C PHE A 307 17.61 3.62 3.68
N THR A 308 18.82 3.57 4.20
CA THR A 308 20.03 3.37 3.38
C THR A 308 20.05 1.98 2.73
N ARG A 309 19.59 0.93 3.43
CA ARG A 309 19.40 -0.40 2.85
C ARG A 309 18.45 -0.35 1.67
N TYR A 310 17.26 0.26 1.85
CA TYR A 310 16.26 0.37 0.79
C TYR A 310 16.82 1.07 -0.45
N LEU A 311 17.44 2.25 -0.27
CA LEU A 311 18.01 3.01 -1.40
C LEU A 311 19.16 2.30 -2.11
N SER A 312 19.90 1.43 -1.41
CA SER A 312 20.95 0.62 -2.03
C SER A 312 20.38 -0.58 -2.82
N ALA A 313 19.21 -1.08 -2.42
CA ALA A 313 18.57 -2.21 -3.07
C ALA A 313 17.68 -1.81 -4.26
N PHE A 314 17.14 -0.59 -4.26
CA PHE A 314 16.15 -0.17 -5.23
C PHE A 314 16.14 1.34 -5.46
N ASP A 315 16.23 1.77 -6.73
CA ASP A 315 16.00 3.16 -7.13
C ASP A 315 14.61 3.29 -7.78
N PRO A 316 13.63 3.88 -7.08
CA PRO A 316 12.27 4.04 -7.60
C PRO A 316 12.12 5.18 -8.61
N LEU A 317 13.16 6.02 -8.82
CA LEU A 317 13.13 7.11 -9.79
C LEU A 317 13.36 6.63 -11.21
N GLU A 318 14.02 5.48 -11.37
CA GLU A 318 14.35 4.91 -12.67
C GLU A 318 13.18 4.14 -13.30
N ALA A 319 13.06 4.30 -14.63
CA ALA A 319 12.04 3.62 -15.43
C ALA A 319 12.16 2.09 -15.39
N PRO A 320 11.04 1.36 -15.53
CA PRO A 320 11.06 -0.08 -15.81
C PRO A 320 11.32 -0.31 -17.30
N GLU A 321 12.59 -0.48 -17.67
CA GLU A 321 12.98 -0.71 -19.06
C GLU A 321 12.24 -1.89 -19.71
N TYR A 322 12.01 -1.78 -21.02
CA TYR A 322 11.40 -2.82 -21.86
C TYR A 322 9.96 -3.23 -21.49
N VAL A 323 9.24 -2.42 -20.73
CA VAL A 323 7.79 -2.56 -20.57
C VAL A 323 7.13 -1.90 -21.78
N PRO A 324 6.24 -2.58 -22.51
CA PRO A 324 5.68 -2.06 -23.76
C PRO A 324 4.97 -0.72 -23.60
N GLU A 325 4.15 -0.57 -22.56
CA GLU A 325 3.43 0.66 -22.25
C GLU A 325 3.50 0.97 -20.76
N VAL A 326 3.81 2.20 -20.41
CA VAL A 326 3.76 2.70 -19.03
C VAL A 326 2.84 3.90 -18.97
N TYR A 327 1.89 3.89 -18.04
CA TYR A 327 1.01 5.02 -17.77
C TYR A 327 1.37 5.63 -16.41
N CYS A 328 1.71 6.92 -16.45
CA CYS A 328 2.01 7.73 -15.28
C CYS A 328 0.73 8.46 -14.87
N ILE A 329 0.00 7.91 -13.90
CA ILE A 329 -1.34 8.37 -13.52
C ILE A 329 -1.27 8.96 -12.11
N TYR A 330 -1.74 10.22 -11.92
CA TYR A 330 -1.69 10.87 -10.61
C TYR A 330 -2.77 11.94 -10.43
N GLY A 331 -3.10 12.20 -9.16
CA GLY A 331 -3.91 13.33 -8.73
C GLY A 331 -3.05 14.58 -8.46
N SER A 332 -3.62 15.77 -8.61
CA SER A 332 -2.99 17.06 -8.34
C SER A 332 -3.99 18.10 -7.83
N GLY A 333 -3.51 19.26 -7.40
CA GLY A 333 -4.34 20.39 -7.00
C GLY A 333 -4.89 20.28 -5.59
N LEU A 334 -4.42 19.37 -4.75
CA LEU A 334 -4.87 19.21 -3.38
C LEU A 334 -3.76 19.53 -2.37
N LEU A 335 -4.18 20.10 -1.22
CA LEU A 335 -3.28 20.42 -0.11
C LEU A 335 -2.60 19.14 0.38
N THR A 336 -1.28 19.08 0.20
CA THR A 336 -0.43 17.94 0.56
C THR A 336 0.68 18.42 1.49
N VAL A 337 1.03 17.64 2.52
CA VAL A 337 2.07 17.99 3.49
C VAL A 337 3.39 18.25 2.77
N GLU A 338 3.96 19.46 2.92
CA GLU A 338 5.22 19.85 2.27
C GLU A 338 6.32 20.17 3.28
N GLN A 339 5.95 20.70 4.48
CA GLN A 339 6.87 20.96 5.57
C GLN A 339 6.16 20.84 6.91
N ILE A 340 6.87 20.38 7.95
CA ILE A 340 6.36 20.21 9.31
C ILE A 340 7.18 21.04 10.29
N ILE A 341 6.50 21.79 11.17
CA ILE A 341 7.11 22.77 12.07
C ILE A 341 6.74 22.45 13.52
N TYR A 342 7.74 22.19 14.33
CA TYR A 342 7.62 21.94 15.76
C TYR A 342 7.97 23.20 16.56
N LYS A 343 7.22 23.46 17.64
CA LYS A 343 7.42 24.59 18.53
C LYS A 343 8.35 24.24 19.70
N SER A 344 8.86 25.26 20.36
CA SER A 344 9.53 25.10 21.65
C SER A 344 8.58 24.48 22.68
N PRO A 345 9.08 23.58 23.54
CA PRO A 345 8.25 22.99 24.58
C PRO A 345 7.80 24.08 25.58
N SER A 346 6.60 23.87 26.13
CA SER A 346 6.05 24.76 27.18
C SER A 346 5.18 23.90 28.12
N PHE A 347 4.53 24.53 29.08
CA PHE A 347 3.61 23.84 30.00
C PHE A 347 2.51 23.05 29.23
N PHE A 348 2.07 23.57 28.07
CA PHE A 348 1.01 22.98 27.26
C PHE A 348 1.51 22.29 25.97
N VAL A 349 2.81 22.30 25.69
CA VAL A 349 3.40 21.78 24.46
C VAL A 349 4.56 20.87 24.80
N SER A 350 4.39 19.58 24.48
CA SER A 350 5.44 18.56 24.65
C SER A 350 6.68 18.88 23.80
N ALA A 351 7.83 18.36 24.21
CA ALA A 351 9.05 18.48 23.43
C ALA A 351 8.97 17.66 22.12
N PHE A 352 9.72 18.10 21.09
CA PHE A 352 9.98 17.32 19.88
C PHE A 352 10.50 15.92 20.24
N PRO A 353 10.02 14.85 19.59
CA PRO A 353 8.99 14.80 18.53
C PRO A 353 7.56 14.60 19.05
N ASN A 354 7.30 14.68 20.36
CA ASN A 354 6.05 14.29 21.02
C ASN A 354 4.99 15.41 21.02
N GLN A 355 4.86 16.14 19.93
CA GLN A 355 3.85 17.17 19.75
C GLN A 355 3.28 17.11 18.32
N SER A 356 2.06 17.62 18.13
CA SER A 356 1.51 17.81 16.78
C SER A 356 2.18 19.00 16.10
N PRO A 357 2.72 18.84 14.87
CA PRO A 357 3.36 19.93 14.17
C PRO A 357 2.34 20.90 13.57
N ARG A 358 2.77 22.13 13.30
CA ARG A 358 2.13 22.98 12.31
C ARG A 358 2.56 22.51 10.92
N ILE A 359 1.63 22.42 10.00
CA ILE A 359 1.86 21.92 8.65
C ILE A 359 1.88 23.08 7.66
N ILE A 360 2.86 23.10 6.77
CA ILE A 360 2.84 23.87 5.53
C ILE A 360 2.46 22.90 4.42
N TYR A 361 1.53 23.33 3.60
CA TYR A 361 1.01 22.53 2.49
C TYR A 361 1.60 22.99 1.17
N GLY A 362 1.85 22.02 0.28
CA GLY A 362 2.16 22.16 -1.13
C GLY A 362 1.12 21.48 -2.00
N ASP A 363 1.48 21.19 -3.24
CA ASP A 363 0.61 20.54 -4.22
C ASP A 363 0.83 19.01 -4.25
N GLY A 364 -0.26 18.26 -4.50
CA GLY A 364 -0.29 16.82 -4.64
C GLY A 364 -1.70 16.26 -4.68
N ASP A 365 -1.88 15.03 -4.24
CA ASP A 365 -3.16 14.33 -4.18
C ASP A 365 -3.72 14.19 -2.73
N GLY A 366 -3.22 15.02 -1.81
CA GLY A 366 -3.55 14.97 -0.39
C GLY A 366 -2.65 14.04 0.44
N THR A 367 -1.86 13.17 -0.20
CA THR A 367 -0.97 12.21 0.45
C THR A 367 0.45 12.24 -0.14
N VAL A 368 0.56 12.20 -1.46
CA VAL A 368 1.83 12.19 -2.20
C VAL A 368 2.07 13.54 -2.84
N ASN A 369 3.23 14.15 -2.56
CA ASN A 369 3.66 15.41 -3.15
C ASN A 369 3.71 15.30 -4.68
N LEU A 370 3.22 16.29 -5.41
CA LEU A 370 3.10 16.28 -6.87
C LEU A 370 4.44 15.96 -7.56
N ARG A 371 5.57 16.52 -7.06
CA ARG A 371 6.90 16.23 -7.58
C ARG A 371 7.25 14.74 -7.55
N SER A 372 6.79 14.03 -6.52
CA SER A 372 7.02 12.60 -6.34
C SER A 372 6.18 11.77 -7.32
N SER A 373 4.89 12.06 -7.42
CA SER A 373 3.99 11.39 -8.37
C SER A 373 4.40 11.63 -9.82
N LYS A 374 4.95 12.82 -10.12
CA LYS A 374 5.42 13.19 -11.48
C LYS A 374 6.77 12.60 -11.88
N VAL A 375 7.45 11.85 -11.04
CA VAL A 375 8.73 11.20 -11.42
C VAL A 375 8.58 10.39 -12.70
N CYS A 376 7.52 9.60 -12.82
CA CYS A 376 7.27 8.77 -14.00
C CYS A 376 6.99 9.56 -15.28
N THR A 377 6.69 10.85 -15.21
CA THR A 377 6.54 11.68 -16.43
C THR A 377 7.85 11.86 -17.19
N LYS A 378 8.98 11.62 -16.52
CA LYS A 378 10.33 11.69 -17.11
C LYS A 378 10.76 10.36 -17.71
N TRP A 379 10.01 9.28 -17.56
CA TRP A 379 10.35 7.99 -18.14
C TRP A 379 10.10 8.00 -19.66
N PRO A 380 11.03 7.48 -20.47
CA PRO A 380 11.01 7.68 -21.93
C PRO A 380 9.75 7.22 -22.65
N THR A 381 9.05 6.20 -22.11
CA THR A 381 7.87 5.60 -22.75
C THR A 381 6.57 5.88 -21.97
N ALA A 382 6.61 6.75 -20.98
CA ALA A 382 5.45 6.98 -20.13
C ALA A 382 4.40 7.88 -20.81
N LYS A 383 3.17 7.41 -20.84
CA LYS A 383 1.98 8.20 -21.17
C LYS A 383 1.46 8.85 -19.89
N VAL A 384 1.36 10.16 -19.87
CA VAL A 384 0.99 10.94 -18.68
C VAL A 384 -0.50 11.18 -18.62
N VAL A 385 -1.10 10.91 -17.46
CA VAL A 385 -2.53 11.11 -17.19
C VAL A 385 -2.70 11.79 -15.85
N GLU A 386 -3.07 13.06 -15.87
CA GLU A 386 -3.28 13.87 -14.68
C GLU A 386 -4.78 14.00 -14.38
N PHE A 387 -5.17 13.73 -13.15
CA PHE A 387 -6.54 13.92 -12.64
C PHE A 387 -6.54 15.08 -11.64
N ILE A 388 -6.85 16.26 -12.12
CA ILE A 388 -6.91 17.46 -11.28
C ILE A 388 -7.99 17.29 -10.21
N THR A 389 -7.69 17.65 -8.94
CA THR A 389 -8.54 17.53 -7.74
C THR A 389 -8.94 16.10 -7.38
N SER A 390 -8.19 15.09 -7.84
CA SER A 390 -8.36 13.70 -7.37
C SER A 390 -7.55 13.45 -6.12
N GLU A 391 -8.23 12.91 -5.11
CA GLU A 391 -7.58 12.45 -3.89
C GLU A 391 -6.87 11.12 -4.08
N HIS A 392 -5.86 10.88 -3.27
CA HIS A 392 -4.94 9.75 -3.36
C HIS A 392 -5.63 8.38 -3.54
N ARG A 393 -6.55 8.02 -2.66
CA ARG A 393 -7.29 6.75 -2.74
C ARG A 393 -8.61 6.88 -3.52
N PRO A 394 -9.43 7.94 -3.32
CA PRO A 394 -10.68 8.10 -4.05
C PRO A 394 -10.57 8.09 -5.57
N ILE A 395 -9.42 8.45 -6.15
CA ILE A 395 -9.16 8.34 -7.60
C ILE A 395 -9.56 6.95 -8.17
N LEU A 396 -9.39 5.87 -7.39
CA LEU A 396 -9.69 4.49 -7.82
C LEU A 396 -11.18 4.23 -8.06
N SER A 397 -12.08 5.01 -7.45
CA SER A 397 -13.53 4.91 -7.59
C SER A 397 -14.11 6.00 -8.49
N GLU A 398 -13.31 6.96 -8.95
CA GLU A 398 -13.75 7.99 -9.85
C GLU A 398 -14.12 7.44 -11.23
N LYS A 399 -15.31 7.85 -11.73
CA LYS A 399 -15.78 7.42 -13.04
C LYS A 399 -14.78 7.71 -14.16
N ARG A 400 -14.13 8.88 -14.16
CA ARG A 400 -13.15 9.28 -15.18
C ARG A 400 -11.91 8.38 -15.18
N PHE A 401 -11.47 7.91 -14.02
CA PHE A 401 -10.36 6.95 -13.90
C PHE A 401 -10.79 5.55 -14.39
N ILE A 402 -11.95 5.08 -13.95
CA ILE A 402 -12.50 3.78 -14.37
C ILE A 402 -12.70 3.72 -15.89
N ASP A 403 -13.27 4.77 -16.49
CA ASP A 403 -13.47 4.88 -17.93
C ASP A 403 -12.11 4.87 -18.67
N PHE A 404 -11.10 5.58 -18.15
CA PHE A 404 -9.73 5.54 -18.69
C PHE A 404 -9.16 4.13 -18.66
N VAL A 405 -9.26 3.41 -17.54
CA VAL A 405 -8.77 2.02 -17.43
C VAL A 405 -9.48 1.14 -18.46
N LYS A 406 -10.82 1.19 -18.55
CA LYS A 406 -11.60 0.41 -19.51
C LYS A 406 -11.20 0.67 -20.97
N GLN A 407 -10.95 1.92 -21.34
CA GLN A 407 -10.50 2.27 -22.69
C GLN A 407 -9.14 1.67 -23.03
N ASN A 408 -8.19 1.72 -22.08
CA ASN A 408 -6.84 1.20 -22.29
C ASN A 408 -6.70 -0.32 -22.14
N MET A 409 -7.74 -0.99 -21.64
CA MET A 409 -7.84 -2.45 -21.59
C MET A 409 -8.38 -3.06 -22.88
N ASN A 410 -8.91 -2.27 -23.82
CA ASN A 410 -9.63 -2.70 -25.02
C ASN A 410 -8.93 -2.32 -26.34
N ASN A 411 -7.63 -1.97 -26.29
CA ASN A 411 -6.86 -1.55 -27.48
C ASN A 411 -5.74 -2.51 -27.84
#